data_99d53e363ed12d66370992d0c6017fdd
#
_entry.id   99d53e363ed12d66370992d0c6017fdd
#
_cell.length_a   1.000
_cell.length_b   1.000
_cell.length_c   1.000
_cell.angle_alpha   90.00
_cell.angle_beta   90.00
_cell.angle_gamma   90.00
#
_symmetry.space_group_name_H-M   'P 1'
#
loop_
_entity.id
_entity.type
_entity.pdbx_description
1 polymer ?
#
loop_
_entity_poly.entity_id
_entity_poly.type
_entity_poly.pdbx_seq_one_letter_code
_entity_poly.pdbx_strand_id
1 'polypeptide(L)'
;MGKYKKLYGTLLLGLIAIIILLTAVFSYSRSIEESYKEENINSLKELSNQGALMLHNEIKNKQNLLAELSHDVSRIFVNDPQAAAAYLEEAAERNSFKRIGVALTDGRAYTTDGVELNISEREYFSKAILGHTAVSRNLDDYTDGGRIAVYAVPIFEDGSDKRIGVLFATYSLDTFRKTIEVSFFGGAGYSYVVQENGDVVVDSQHSESFKNFKNVYAALLTADPVNNKDSAEKLWQMINSKKGGYIEFYNGSQKYMYCSPIGVNNWMLLTVTPASVIEDKINMVLNKTYLLGILLIAIFLLFIWHIMRIHTRNQKELMDIAYVDEVTGGYSFAKFFKEAELLLPETDKKTAIVSMDIDGFKYFNDMFGYGEGNDLLRYIWQEVKASLNEGEILAHGVADTFIFLLRFDTREELLWRINDLCLHLNNYITKSGQVYKLSLSMGIYEVDGETDDIVSMADRAYIARQTIKNGSVTTNG
;
A
#
# COMPACT_ATOMS: atom_id res chain seq x y z
N MET A 1 -24.20 -14.08 29.39
CA MET A 1 -24.33 -13.83 27.93
C MET A 1 -24.07 -12.38 27.50
N GLY A 2 -24.42 -11.33 28.27
CA GLY A 2 -24.23 -9.93 27.89
C GLY A 2 -22.79 -9.39 27.85
N LYS A 3 -21.88 -9.96 28.65
CA LYS A 3 -20.48 -9.51 28.81
C LYS A 3 -19.64 -9.73 27.54
N TYR A 4 -19.82 -10.85 26.86
CA TYR A 4 -19.08 -11.17 25.63
C TYR A 4 -19.59 -10.38 24.42
N LYS A 5 -20.87 -9.99 24.38
CA LYS A 5 -21.43 -9.19 23.27
C LYS A 5 -20.76 -7.83 23.05
N LYS A 6 -20.38 -7.11 24.13
CA LYS A 6 -19.70 -5.81 24.01
C LYS A 6 -18.25 -5.96 23.53
N LEU A 7 -17.54 -7.01 23.98
CA LEU A 7 -16.17 -7.28 23.54
C LEU A 7 -16.13 -7.70 22.06
N TYR A 8 -17.05 -8.59 21.67
CA TYR A 8 -17.20 -8.99 20.26
C TYR A 8 -17.57 -7.81 19.36
N GLY A 9 -18.40 -6.87 19.84
CA GLY A 9 -18.73 -5.64 19.11
C GLY A 9 -17.52 -4.76 18.85
N THR A 10 -16.67 -4.54 19.85
CA THR A 10 -15.43 -3.74 19.69
C THR A 10 -14.41 -4.41 18.78
N LEU A 11 -14.24 -5.72 18.87
CA LEU A 11 -13.36 -6.50 17.98
C LEU A 11 -13.88 -6.49 16.54
N LEU A 12 -15.19 -6.62 16.34
CA LEU A 12 -15.82 -6.54 15.02
C LEU A 12 -15.63 -5.16 14.38
N LEU A 13 -15.86 -4.09 15.14
CA LEU A 13 -15.61 -2.72 14.67
C LEU A 13 -14.14 -2.49 14.32
N GLY A 14 -13.23 -3.03 15.11
CA GLY A 14 -11.79 -2.99 14.84
C GLY A 14 -11.43 -3.73 13.54
N LEU A 15 -12.01 -4.90 13.32
CA LEU A 15 -11.81 -5.68 12.09
C LEU A 15 -12.35 -4.93 10.87
N ILE A 16 -13.55 -4.35 10.96
CA ILE A 16 -14.13 -3.53 9.88
C ILE A 16 -13.23 -2.34 9.56
N ALA A 17 -12.72 -1.62 10.56
CA ALA A 17 -11.81 -0.49 10.35
C ALA A 17 -10.51 -0.91 9.65
N ILE A 18 -9.92 -2.06 10.00
CA ILE A 18 -8.74 -2.59 9.32
C ILE A 18 -9.06 -2.94 7.86
N ILE A 19 -10.20 -3.56 7.58
CA ILE A 19 -10.62 -3.88 6.22
C ILE A 19 -10.80 -2.59 5.39
N ILE A 20 -11.43 -1.57 5.94
CA ILE A 20 -11.59 -0.27 5.28
C ILE A 20 -10.22 0.35 4.98
N LEU A 21 -9.27 0.31 5.93
CA LEU A 21 -7.93 0.85 5.74
C LEU A 21 -7.18 0.08 4.64
N LEU A 22 -7.24 -1.24 4.65
CA LEU A 22 -6.60 -2.09 3.62
C LEU A 22 -7.18 -1.82 2.23
N THR A 23 -8.51 -1.71 2.11
CA THR A 23 -9.16 -1.39 0.83
C THR A 23 -8.81 0.02 0.35
N ALA A 24 -8.70 0.99 1.25
CA ALA A 24 -8.28 2.35 0.93
C ALA A 24 -6.83 2.39 0.43
N VAL A 25 -5.90 1.72 1.12
CA VAL A 25 -4.49 1.62 0.69
C VAL A 25 -4.38 0.92 -0.66
N PHE A 26 -5.10 -0.18 -0.87
CA PHE A 26 -5.11 -0.90 -2.15
C PHE A 26 -5.67 -0.04 -3.30
N SER A 27 -6.81 0.61 -3.09
CA SER A 27 -7.42 1.49 -4.09
C SER A 27 -6.52 2.68 -4.43
N TYR A 28 -5.88 3.28 -3.42
CA TYR A 28 -4.93 4.37 -3.60
C TYR A 28 -3.68 3.93 -4.37
N SER A 29 -3.12 2.76 -4.03
CA SER A 29 -1.96 2.19 -4.74
C SER A 29 -2.25 1.97 -6.21
N ARG A 30 -3.43 1.41 -6.53
CA ARG A 30 -3.85 1.21 -7.91
C ARG A 30 -4.04 2.53 -8.67
N SER A 31 -4.62 3.54 -8.03
CA SER A 31 -4.79 4.87 -8.61
C SER A 31 -3.45 5.55 -8.89
N ILE A 32 -2.47 5.39 -8.00
CA ILE A 32 -1.10 5.87 -8.20
C ILE A 32 -0.48 5.21 -9.44
N GLU A 33 -0.54 3.88 -9.53
CA GLU A 33 0.03 3.13 -10.66
C GLU A 33 -0.55 3.59 -11.99
N GLU A 34 -1.87 3.68 -12.10
CA GLU A 34 -2.57 4.15 -13.29
C GLU A 34 -2.19 5.60 -13.64
N SER A 35 -2.15 6.52 -12.66
CA SER A 35 -1.77 7.92 -12.88
C SER A 35 -0.33 8.08 -13.34
N TYR A 36 0.63 7.37 -12.73
CA TYR A 36 2.03 7.42 -13.14
C TYR A 36 2.24 6.84 -14.53
N LYS A 37 1.55 5.74 -14.88
CA LYS A 37 1.60 5.17 -16.23
C LYS A 37 1.11 6.19 -17.26
N GLU A 38 -0.03 6.83 -17.02
CA GLU A 38 -0.59 7.83 -17.93
C GLU A 38 0.32 9.06 -18.07
N GLU A 39 0.85 9.60 -16.97
CA GLU A 39 1.79 10.72 -16.96
C GLU A 39 3.06 10.41 -17.78
N ASN A 40 3.60 9.21 -17.63
CA ASN A 40 4.80 8.80 -18.38
C ASN A 40 4.51 8.60 -19.87
N ILE A 41 3.35 8.05 -20.23
CA ILE A 41 2.93 7.95 -21.64
C ILE A 41 2.79 9.37 -22.24
N ASN A 42 2.20 10.31 -21.52
CA ASN A 42 2.08 11.69 -21.95
C ASN A 42 3.45 12.36 -22.08
N SER A 43 4.37 12.13 -21.15
CA SER A 43 5.75 12.62 -21.22
C SER A 43 6.49 12.04 -22.44
N LEU A 44 6.35 10.73 -22.69
CA LEU A 44 6.95 10.07 -23.86
C LEU A 44 6.39 10.63 -25.18
N LYS A 45 5.08 10.90 -25.22
CA LYS A 45 4.42 11.55 -26.36
C LYS A 45 4.98 12.94 -26.60
N GLU A 46 5.10 13.75 -25.57
CA GLU A 46 5.61 15.12 -25.68
C GLU A 46 7.06 15.14 -26.16
N LEU A 47 7.92 14.31 -25.55
CA LEU A 47 9.33 14.16 -25.94
C LEU A 47 9.46 13.67 -27.39
N SER A 48 8.65 12.69 -27.80
CA SER A 48 8.66 12.20 -29.17
C SER A 48 8.21 13.25 -30.18
N ASN A 49 7.18 14.02 -29.86
CA ASN A 49 6.71 15.11 -30.72
C ASN A 49 7.74 16.25 -30.82
N GLN A 50 8.38 16.63 -29.70
CA GLN A 50 9.46 17.61 -29.69
C GLN A 50 10.66 17.13 -30.52
N GLY A 51 11.07 15.85 -30.35
CA GLY A 51 12.12 15.25 -31.15
C GLY A 51 11.78 15.24 -32.64
N ALA A 52 10.56 14.90 -33.01
CA ALA A 52 10.11 14.92 -34.40
C ALA A 52 10.12 16.33 -34.98
N LEU A 53 9.70 17.35 -34.20
CA LEU A 53 9.75 18.76 -34.61
C LEU A 53 11.19 19.26 -34.77
N MET A 54 12.09 18.90 -33.87
CA MET A 54 13.52 19.21 -33.99
C MET A 54 14.10 18.67 -35.28
N LEU A 55 13.82 17.42 -35.61
CA LEU A 55 14.26 16.79 -36.85
C LEU A 55 13.65 17.45 -38.08
N HIS A 56 12.36 17.78 -38.04
CA HIS A 56 11.70 18.54 -39.10
C HIS A 56 12.43 19.89 -39.39
N ASN A 57 12.69 20.65 -38.32
CA ASN A 57 13.34 21.93 -38.43
C ASN A 57 14.79 21.81 -38.92
N GLU A 58 15.54 20.81 -38.41
CA GLU A 58 16.91 20.57 -38.90
C GLU A 58 16.94 20.24 -40.39
N ILE A 59 16.05 19.39 -40.87
CA ILE A 59 15.95 19.06 -42.30
C ILE A 59 15.56 20.29 -43.10
N LYS A 60 14.59 21.09 -42.64
CA LYS A 60 14.15 22.28 -43.32
C LYS A 60 15.26 23.35 -43.36
N ASN A 61 15.98 23.54 -42.27
CA ASN A 61 17.09 24.48 -42.21
C ASN A 61 18.20 24.10 -43.20
N LYS A 62 18.55 22.82 -43.34
CA LYS A 62 19.50 22.30 -44.32
C LYS A 62 19.00 22.56 -45.76
N GLN A 63 17.71 22.34 -46.06
CA GLN A 63 17.10 22.61 -47.36
C GLN A 63 17.12 24.10 -47.70
N ASN A 64 16.78 24.99 -46.76
CA ASN A 64 16.79 26.44 -46.96
C ASN A 64 18.21 26.97 -47.23
N LEU A 65 19.18 26.48 -46.41
CA LEU A 65 20.59 26.81 -46.66
C LEU A 65 21.05 26.42 -48.08
N LEU A 66 20.71 25.20 -48.52
CA LEU A 66 21.05 24.76 -49.88
C LEU A 66 20.34 25.62 -50.96
N ALA A 67 19.10 26.06 -50.71
CA ALA A 67 18.39 26.94 -51.62
C ALA A 67 19.10 28.29 -51.76
N GLU A 68 19.60 28.88 -50.62
CA GLU A 68 20.41 30.09 -50.65
C GLU A 68 21.72 29.88 -51.42
N LEU A 69 22.48 28.83 -51.09
CA LEU A 69 23.71 28.48 -51.80
C LEU A 69 23.48 28.20 -53.27
N SER A 70 22.33 27.64 -53.68
CA SER A 70 22.02 27.40 -55.11
C SER A 70 21.85 28.69 -55.88
N HIS A 71 21.35 29.75 -55.27
CA HIS A 71 21.25 31.06 -55.88
C HIS A 71 22.65 31.70 -56.02
N ASP A 72 23.48 31.64 -54.97
CA ASP A 72 24.84 32.23 -54.98
C ASP A 72 25.73 31.58 -56.05
N VAL A 73 25.61 30.26 -56.22
CA VAL A 73 26.45 29.48 -57.12
C VAL A 73 25.96 29.51 -58.58
N SER A 74 24.73 29.93 -58.84
CA SER A 74 24.10 29.84 -60.19
C SER A 74 24.90 30.50 -61.30
N ARG A 75 25.50 31.68 -61.05
CA ARG A 75 26.31 32.41 -62.01
C ARG A 75 27.62 31.70 -62.34
N ILE A 76 28.26 31.04 -61.37
CA ILE A 76 29.48 30.27 -61.56
C ILE A 76 29.15 29.00 -62.32
N PHE A 77 28.06 28.31 -61.94
CA PHE A 77 27.63 27.04 -62.45
C PHE A 77 27.36 27.06 -63.97
N VAL A 78 26.78 28.11 -64.51
CA VAL A 78 26.52 28.27 -65.95
C VAL A 78 27.82 28.24 -66.78
N ASN A 79 28.89 28.81 -66.23
CA ASN A 79 30.17 28.94 -66.97
C ASN A 79 31.09 27.72 -66.68
N ASP A 80 31.15 27.26 -65.45
CA ASP A 80 32.03 26.19 -65.03
C ASP A 80 31.41 25.46 -63.80
N PRO A 81 30.75 24.31 -64.04
CA PRO A 81 30.15 23.50 -62.98
C PRO A 81 31.17 22.95 -61.98
N GLN A 82 32.41 22.71 -62.39
CA GLN A 82 33.46 22.21 -61.51
C GLN A 82 33.95 23.31 -60.56
N ALA A 83 34.16 24.53 -61.10
CA ALA A 83 34.46 25.71 -60.27
C ALA A 83 33.32 26.04 -59.30
N ALA A 84 32.07 25.82 -59.71
CA ALA A 84 30.92 26.00 -58.81
C ALA A 84 30.93 24.99 -57.65
N ALA A 85 31.34 23.77 -57.84
CA ALA A 85 31.51 22.78 -56.80
C ALA A 85 32.66 23.18 -55.82
N ALA A 86 33.79 23.60 -56.36
CA ALA A 86 34.93 24.07 -55.53
C ALA A 86 34.57 25.28 -54.67
N TYR A 87 33.78 26.22 -55.16
CA TYR A 87 33.29 27.41 -54.40
C TYR A 87 32.50 26.98 -53.16
N LEU A 88 31.86 25.84 -53.13
CA LEU A 88 31.03 25.37 -52.07
C LEU A 88 31.79 24.59 -50.96
N GLU A 89 33.11 24.38 -51.10
CA GLU A 89 33.91 23.60 -50.17
C GLU A 89 33.83 24.12 -48.72
N GLU A 90 34.05 25.46 -48.57
CA GLU A 90 33.93 26.08 -47.24
C GLU A 90 32.52 26.02 -46.64
N ALA A 91 31.49 26.12 -47.47
CA ALA A 91 30.12 25.95 -47.04
C ALA A 91 29.81 24.53 -46.61
N ALA A 92 30.40 23.50 -47.24
CA ALA A 92 30.26 22.12 -46.84
C ALA A 92 30.83 21.87 -45.42
N GLU A 93 32.06 22.34 -45.17
CA GLU A 93 32.73 22.18 -43.88
C GLU A 93 31.98 22.90 -42.75
N ARG A 94 31.66 24.19 -42.94
CA ARG A 94 30.95 25.02 -41.93
C ARG A 94 29.59 24.44 -41.53
N ASN A 95 28.91 23.77 -42.44
CA ASN A 95 27.54 23.26 -42.21
C ASN A 95 27.47 21.76 -41.98
N SER A 96 28.62 21.11 -41.72
CA SER A 96 28.70 19.69 -41.40
C SER A 96 28.12 18.77 -42.50
N PHE A 97 28.14 19.24 -43.75
CA PHE A 97 27.90 18.38 -44.88
C PHE A 97 29.16 17.55 -45.17
N LYS A 98 28.96 16.27 -45.51
CA LYS A 98 30.05 15.40 -45.91
C LYS A 98 30.66 15.90 -47.23
N ARG A 99 29.77 16.32 -48.13
CA ARG A 99 30.12 17.02 -49.39
C ARG A 99 28.92 17.77 -49.92
N ILE A 100 29.16 18.78 -50.74
CA ILE A 100 28.16 19.44 -51.56
C ILE A 100 28.53 19.15 -53.04
N GLY A 101 27.54 19.02 -53.89
CA GLY A 101 27.78 18.83 -55.31
C GLY A 101 26.77 19.57 -56.17
N VAL A 102 27.16 19.86 -57.37
CA VAL A 102 26.33 20.45 -58.42
C VAL A 102 26.16 19.46 -59.58
N ALA A 103 24.94 19.32 -60.10
CA ALA A 103 24.63 18.42 -61.18
C ALA A 103 24.02 19.17 -62.36
N LEU A 104 24.48 18.87 -63.54
CA LEU A 104 23.90 19.29 -64.82
C LEU A 104 22.52 18.62 -65.05
N THR A 105 21.75 19.13 -65.99
CA THR A 105 20.43 18.62 -66.33
C THR A 105 20.43 17.18 -66.84
N ASP A 106 21.59 16.68 -67.32
CA ASP A 106 21.81 15.29 -67.75
C ASP A 106 22.24 14.34 -66.61
N GLY A 107 22.40 14.89 -65.37
CA GLY A 107 22.76 14.13 -64.19
C GLY A 107 24.26 13.99 -63.94
N ARG A 108 25.14 14.50 -64.82
CA ARG A 108 26.58 14.62 -64.51
C ARG A 108 26.79 15.57 -63.37
N ALA A 109 27.52 15.15 -62.37
CA ALA A 109 27.69 15.92 -61.13
C ALA A 109 29.16 16.03 -60.74
N TYR A 110 29.51 17.17 -60.16
CA TYR A 110 30.81 17.53 -59.58
C TYR A 110 30.62 17.82 -58.09
N THR A 111 31.53 17.33 -57.25
CA THR A 111 31.44 17.46 -55.83
C THR A 111 32.62 18.21 -55.20
N THR A 112 32.44 18.75 -54.00
CA THR A 112 33.47 19.51 -53.29
C THR A 112 34.72 18.67 -52.96
N ASP A 113 34.60 17.32 -52.87
CA ASP A 113 35.72 16.41 -52.65
C ASP A 113 36.36 15.94 -53.99
N GLY A 114 36.00 16.59 -55.13
CA GLY A 114 36.58 16.33 -56.43
C GLY A 114 36.06 15.06 -57.13
N VAL A 115 35.03 14.42 -56.62
CA VAL A 115 34.44 13.25 -57.23
C VAL A 115 33.46 13.63 -58.33
N GLU A 116 33.62 13.03 -59.52
CA GLU A 116 32.65 13.10 -60.61
C GLU A 116 31.77 11.86 -60.61
N LEU A 117 30.44 12.07 -60.71
CA LEU A 117 29.46 10.95 -60.71
C LEU A 117 28.24 11.31 -61.56
N ASN A 118 27.44 10.26 -61.85
CA ASN A 118 26.16 10.46 -62.53
C ASN A 118 25.03 10.13 -61.55
N ILE A 119 24.13 11.08 -61.33
CA ILE A 119 23.00 10.96 -60.43
C ILE A 119 21.63 10.98 -61.16
N SER A 120 21.61 10.85 -62.49
CA SER A 120 20.38 10.93 -63.27
C SER A 120 19.28 9.90 -62.83
N GLU A 121 19.67 8.73 -62.35
CA GLU A 121 18.75 7.71 -61.84
C GLU A 121 18.31 7.90 -60.38
N ARG A 122 18.83 8.91 -59.70
CA ARG A 122 18.50 9.15 -58.30
C ARG A 122 17.17 9.91 -58.13
N GLU A 123 16.28 9.38 -57.30
CA GLU A 123 14.96 9.95 -57.05
C GLU A 123 15.02 11.42 -56.61
N TYR A 124 15.99 11.78 -55.73
CA TYR A 124 16.19 13.16 -55.27
C TYR A 124 16.59 14.11 -56.40
N PHE A 125 17.37 13.64 -57.39
CA PHE A 125 17.73 14.40 -58.58
C PHE A 125 16.49 14.64 -59.45
N SER A 126 15.73 13.59 -59.74
CA SER A 126 14.50 13.68 -60.54
C SER A 126 13.50 14.69 -59.97
N LYS A 127 13.35 14.71 -58.63
CA LYS A 127 12.48 15.67 -57.95
C LYS A 127 13.04 17.10 -58.02
N ALA A 128 14.33 17.26 -57.77
CA ALA A 128 14.95 18.60 -57.75
C ALA A 128 14.99 19.24 -59.17
N ILE A 129 15.27 18.49 -60.22
CA ILE A 129 15.26 19.02 -61.59
C ILE A 129 13.84 19.43 -62.03
N LEU A 130 12.79 18.84 -61.42
CA LEU A 130 11.41 19.28 -61.62
C LEU A 130 11.03 20.53 -60.82
N GLY A 131 11.94 21.07 -60.04
CA GLY A 131 11.74 22.28 -59.24
C GLY A 131 11.34 22.06 -57.80
N HIS A 132 11.38 20.83 -57.30
CA HIS A 132 11.00 20.51 -55.92
C HIS A 132 12.23 20.24 -55.06
N THR A 133 12.27 20.77 -53.86
CA THR A 133 13.28 20.35 -52.88
C THR A 133 13.04 18.89 -52.50
N ALA A 134 14.12 18.14 -52.35
CA ALA A 134 14.04 16.70 -52.05
C ALA A 134 15.03 16.32 -50.95
N VAL A 135 14.67 15.26 -50.21
CA VAL A 135 15.60 14.54 -49.33
C VAL A 135 15.58 13.09 -49.81
N SER A 136 16.76 12.49 -49.95
CA SER A 136 16.82 11.09 -50.35
C SER A 136 16.28 10.18 -49.25
N ARG A 137 15.86 8.97 -49.62
CA ARG A 137 15.82 7.86 -48.70
C ARG A 137 17.24 7.52 -48.26
N ASN A 138 17.37 6.63 -47.30
CA ASN A 138 18.67 6.10 -46.87
C ASN A 138 19.47 5.56 -48.07
N LEU A 139 20.67 6.04 -48.25
CA LEU A 139 21.57 5.64 -49.34
C LEU A 139 22.92 5.21 -48.75
N ASP A 140 23.56 4.29 -49.43
CA ASP A 140 24.96 4.00 -49.18
C ASP A 140 25.84 5.00 -49.97
N ASP A 141 26.84 5.56 -49.29
CA ASP A 141 27.77 6.46 -49.92
C ASP A 141 28.71 5.70 -50.86
N TYR A 142 28.85 6.22 -52.09
CA TYR A 142 29.72 5.65 -53.09
C TYR A 142 31.20 5.63 -52.69
N THR A 143 31.63 6.53 -51.76
CA THR A 143 33.04 6.70 -51.45
C THR A 143 33.53 5.80 -50.34
N ASP A 144 32.73 5.61 -49.27
CA ASP A 144 33.13 4.85 -48.09
C ASP A 144 32.08 3.82 -47.60
N GLY A 145 30.98 3.71 -48.33
CA GLY A 145 29.89 2.79 -47.94
C GLY A 145 29.10 3.20 -46.69
N GLY A 146 29.38 4.35 -46.12
CA GLY A 146 28.65 4.89 -44.99
C GLY A 146 27.21 5.27 -45.35
N ARG A 147 26.30 5.23 -44.36
CA ARG A 147 24.90 5.58 -44.59
C ARG A 147 24.73 7.10 -44.64
N ILE A 148 24.07 7.61 -45.68
CA ILE A 148 23.87 9.04 -45.94
C ILE A 148 22.44 9.41 -46.28
N ALA A 149 22.05 10.62 -45.99
CA ALA A 149 20.91 11.32 -46.59
C ALA A 149 21.43 12.40 -47.53
N VAL A 150 20.78 12.58 -48.69
CA VAL A 150 21.12 13.60 -49.66
C VAL A 150 19.98 14.62 -49.72
N TYR A 151 20.30 15.85 -49.50
CA TYR A 151 19.40 16.99 -49.72
C TYR A 151 19.64 17.54 -51.11
N ALA A 152 18.59 17.83 -51.86
CA ALA A 152 18.70 18.34 -53.21
C ALA A 152 17.72 19.51 -53.45
N VAL A 153 18.19 20.54 -54.12
CA VAL A 153 17.42 21.72 -54.49
C VAL A 153 17.70 22.08 -55.97
N PRO A 154 16.74 22.67 -56.69
CA PRO A 154 16.98 23.14 -58.05
C PRO A 154 17.96 24.33 -58.09
N ILE A 155 18.78 24.42 -59.14
CA ILE A 155 19.54 25.64 -59.48
C ILE A 155 18.77 26.31 -60.61
N PHE A 156 18.40 27.56 -60.40
CA PHE A 156 17.74 28.41 -61.40
C PHE A 156 18.74 29.34 -62.08
N GLU A 157 18.52 29.68 -63.36
CA GLU A 157 19.25 30.73 -64.05
C GLU A 157 18.95 32.08 -63.42
N ASP A 158 19.99 32.86 -63.20
CA ASP A 158 19.86 34.17 -62.51
C ASP A 158 18.80 35.06 -63.17
N GLY A 159 17.82 35.48 -62.35
CA GLY A 159 16.69 36.29 -62.82
C GLY A 159 15.64 35.55 -63.66
N SER A 160 15.66 34.22 -63.72
CA SER A 160 14.75 33.38 -64.50
C SER A 160 14.24 32.17 -63.73
N ASP A 161 13.05 31.69 -64.08
CA ASP A 161 12.51 30.42 -63.52
C ASP A 161 13.03 29.17 -64.28
N LYS A 162 13.99 29.37 -65.16
CA LYS A 162 14.59 28.27 -65.93
C LYS A 162 15.57 27.49 -65.05
N ARG A 163 15.33 26.20 -64.89
CA ARG A 163 16.19 25.28 -64.16
C ARG A 163 17.39 24.89 -64.99
N ILE A 164 18.57 25.07 -64.47
CA ILE A 164 19.83 24.80 -65.14
C ILE A 164 20.60 23.63 -64.54
N GLY A 165 20.23 23.19 -63.34
CA GLY A 165 20.87 22.09 -62.67
C GLY A 165 20.26 21.81 -61.31
N VAL A 166 20.97 21.01 -60.54
CA VAL A 166 20.61 20.62 -59.16
C VAL A 166 21.81 20.80 -58.25
N LEU A 167 21.60 21.53 -57.12
CA LEU A 167 22.53 21.53 -56.03
C LEU A 167 22.13 20.42 -55.07
N PHE A 168 23.08 19.59 -54.62
CA PHE A 168 22.82 18.56 -53.65
C PHE A 168 23.92 18.56 -52.58
N ALA A 169 23.54 18.13 -51.35
CA ALA A 169 24.47 17.93 -50.24
C ALA A 169 24.27 16.60 -49.57
N THR A 170 25.37 15.95 -49.27
CA THR A 170 25.42 14.68 -48.59
C THR A 170 25.62 14.88 -47.08
N TYR A 171 24.76 14.30 -46.28
CA TYR A 171 24.81 14.40 -44.84
C TYR A 171 24.94 13.00 -44.22
N SER A 172 25.90 12.82 -43.29
CA SER A 172 26.10 11.56 -42.63
C SER A 172 24.94 11.22 -41.69
N LEU A 173 24.38 10.03 -41.80
CA LEU A 173 23.35 9.57 -40.83
C LEU A 173 23.91 9.35 -39.42
N ASP A 174 25.22 9.17 -39.26
CA ASP A 174 25.85 9.14 -37.93
C ASP A 174 25.79 10.51 -37.23
N THR A 175 25.95 11.61 -38.00
CA THR A 175 25.77 12.95 -37.45
C THR A 175 24.30 13.21 -37.12
N PHE A 176 23.41 12.73 -37.98
CA PHE A 176 21.97 12.82 -37.76
C PHE A 176 21.53 12.02 -36.50
N ARG A 177 22.12 10.84 -36.29
CA ARG A 177 21.93 10.02 -35.08
C ARG A 177 22.27 10.82 -33.82
N LYS A 178 23.41 11.49 -33.77
CA LYS A 178 23.82 12.32 -32.64
C LYS A 178 22.81 13.39 -32.26
N THR A 179 22.11 13.95 -33.26
CA THR A 179 21.07 14.95 -33.05
C THR A 179 19.82 14.36 -32.39
N ILE A 180 19.48 13.07 -32.65
CA ILE A 180 18.32 12.39 -32.08
C ILE A 180 18.65 11.56 -30.82
N GLU A 181 19.90 11.28 -30.56
CA GLU A 181 20.38 10.64 -29.31
C GLU A 181 20.40 11.65 -28.13
N VAL A 182 19.41 12.57 -28.10
CA VAL A 182 19.19 13.38 -26.92
C VAL A 182 18.79 12.44 -25.80
N SER A 183 19.53 12.52 -24.67
CA SER A 183 19.33 11.65 -23.51
C SER A 183 17.97 11.89 -22.87
N PHE A 184 16.97 11.15 -23.34
CA PHE A 184 15.65 11.10 -22.72
C PHE A 184 15.70 10.18 -21.49
N PHE A 185 14.92 10.51 -20.49
CA PHE A 185 14.81 9.68 -19.27
C PHE A 185 16.15 9.34 -18.61
N GLY A 186 17.05 10.31 -18.50
CA GLY A 186 18.35 10.10 -17.86
C GLY A 186 19.29 9.17 -18.63
N GLY A 187 19.09 9.06 -19.97
CA GLY A 187 19.90 8.21 -20.84
C GLY A 187 19.38 6.79 -21.03
N ALA A 188 18.23 6.45 -20.46
CA ALA A 188 17.59 5.14 -20.63
C ALA A 188 16.69 5.07 -21.88
N GLY A 189 16.26 6.23 -22.40
CA GLY A 189 15.46 6.32 -23.62
C GLY A 189 16.32 6.39 -24.89
N TYR A 190 15.78 5.91 -26.01
CA TYR A 190 16.42 5.94 -27.31
C TYR A 190 15.39 6.08 -28.42
N SER A 191 15.86 6.40 -29.63
CA SER A 191 14.96 6.67 -30.77
C SER A 191 15.45 6.01 -32.05
N TYR A 192 14.48 5.74 -32.93
CA TYR A 192 14.70 5.32 -34.32
C TYR A 192 13.99 6.28 -35.27
N VAL A 193 14.51 6.45 -36.48
CA VAL A 193 13.76 7.04 -37.60
C VAL A 193 13.45 5.94 -38.61
N VAL A 194 12.18 5.82 -38.95
CA VAL A 194 11.72 4.77 -39.89
C VAL A 194 10.92 5.40 -41.03
N GLN A 195 10.88 4.68 -42.19
CA GLN A 195 10.04 5.01 -43.32
C GLN A 195 8.64 4.40 -43.16
N GLU A 196 7.73 4.74 -44.10
CA GLU A 196 6.36 4.21 -44.12
C GLU A 196 6.25 2.68 -44.22
N ASN A 197 7.23 2.00 -44.84
CA ASN A 197 7.32 0.57 -44.91
C ASN A 197 7.97 -0.09 -43.66
N GLY A 198 8.34 0.69 -42.67
CA GLY A 198 9.01 0.25 -41.45
C GLY A 198 10.53 0.08 -41.57
N ASP A 199 11.12 0.39 -42.74
CA ASP A 199 12.57 0.33 -42.88
C ASP A 199 13.27 1.42 -42.09
N VAL A 200 14.38 1.07 -41.49
CA VAL A 200 15.12 1.94 -40.58
C VAL A 200 16.00 2.91 -41.40
N VAL A 201 15.77 4.20 -41.20
CA VAL A 201 16.60 5.28 -41.72
C VAL A 201 17.75 5.55 -40.75
N VAL A 202 17.44 5.75 -39.47
CA VAL A 202 18.40 5.97 -38.39
C VAL A 202 18.15 4.97 -37.29
N ASP A 203 19.15 4.19 -36.97
CA ASP A 203 19.15 3.24 -35.85
C ASP A 203 19.70 3.88 -34.57
N SER A 204 19.49 3.23 -33.43
CA SER A 204 20.05 3.62 -32.15
C SER A 204 21.21 2.71 -31.74
N GLN A 205 22.24 3.29 -31.14
CA GLN A 205 23.36 2.55 -30.54
C GLN A 205 23.14 2.21 -29.05
N HIS A 206 21.99 2.59 -28.48
CA HIS A 206 21.66 2.29 -27.09
C HIS A 206 21.77 0.78 -26.81
N SER A 207 22.23 0.41 -25.61
CA SER A 207 22.49 -0.99 -25.25
C SER A 207 21.24 -1.88 -25.37
N GLU A 208 20.08 -1.34 -25.07
CA GLU A 208 18.77 -2.04 -25.10
C GLU A 208 18.02 -1.92 -26.43
N SER A 209 18.60 -1.23 -27.42
CA SER A 209 18.01 -1.13 -28.76
C SER A 209 18.07 -2.47 -29.50
N PHE A 210 17.19 -2.64 -30.48
CA PHE A 210 17.34 -3.74 -31.45
C PHE A 210 18.71 -3.65 -32.14
N LYS A 211 19.35 -4.77 -32.34
CA LYS A 211 20.66 -4.84 -32.98
C LYS A 211 20.52 -5.42 -34.41
N ASN A 212 21.26 -4.83 -35.35
CA ASN A 212 21.40 -5.34 -36.73
C ASN A 212 20.06 -5.60 -37.44
N PHE A 213 19.07 -4.76 -37.27
CA PHE A 213 17.78 -4.89 -37.92
C PHE A 213 17.62 -3.85 -39.06
N LYS A 214 16.90 -4.24 -40.12
CA LYS A 214 16.62 -3.35 -41.22
C LYS A 214 15.18 -2.84 -41.23
N ASN A 215 14.29 -3.55 -40.58
CA ASN A 215 12.87 -3.24 -40.55
C ASN A 215 12.31 -3.41 -39.14
N VAL A 216 11.58 -2.41 -38.62
CA VAL A 216 11.10 -2.36 -37.24
C VAL A 216 10.02 -3.42 -36.95
N TYR A 217 9.17 -3.74 -37.95
CA TYR A 217 8.14 -4.78 -37.78
C TYR A 217 8.76 -6.15 -37.60
N ALA A 218 9.75 -6.47 -38.48
CA ALA A 218 10.49 -7.71 -38.36
C ALA A 218 11.25 -7.80 -37.03
N ALA A 219 11.83 -6.71 -36.56
CA ALA A 219 12.52 -6.67 -35.30
C ALA A 219 11.58 -6.95 -34.10
N LEU A 220 10.39 -6.37 -34.09
CA LEU A 220 9.37 -6.60 -33.04
C LEU A 220 8.96 -8.08 -33.01
N LEU A 221 8.65 -8.65 -34.21
CA LEU A 221 8.21 -10.05 -34.32
C LEU A 221 9.35 -11.04 -34.02
N THR A 222 10.60 -10.67 -34.29
CA THR A 222 11.76 -11.52 -33.97
C THR A 222 12.05 -11.50 -32.46
N ALA A 223 11.87 -10.36 -31.78
CA ALA A 223 12.11 -10.22 -30.36
C ALA A 223 11.12 -11.02 -29.50
N ASP A 224 9.82 -10.96 -29.84
CA ASP A 224 8.78 -11.76 -29.19
C ASP A 224 7.59 -11.94 -30.17
N PRO A 225 7.49 -13.07 -30.87
CA PRO A 225 6.45 -13.29 -31.86
C PRO A 225 5.03 -13.33 -31.32
N VAL A 226 4.87 -13.67 -30.05
CA VAL A 226 3.56 -13.83 -29.41
C VAL A 226 3.08 -12.50 -28.85
N ASN A 227 3.90 -11.88 -27.99
CA ASN A 227 3.49 -10.67 -27.28
C ASN A 227 3.56 -9.41 -28.15
N ASN A 228 4.41 -9.39 -29.18
CA ASN A 228 4.58 -8.20 -30.03
C ASN A 228 3.70 -8.20 -31.29
N LYS A 229 2.91 -9.23 -31.56
CA LYS A 229 2.09 -9.32 -32.77
C LYS A 229 1.12 -8.14 -32.90
N ASP A 230 0.32 -7.90 -31.88
CA ASP A 230 -0.67 -6.81 -31.87
C ASP A 230 0.02 -5.43 -31.89
N SER A 231 1.16 -5.31 -31.24
CA SER A 231 1.95 -4.08 -31.21
C SER A 231 2.58 -3.76 -32.57
N ALA A 232 3.08 -4.78 -33.29
CA ALA A 232 3.58 -4.59 -34.64
C ALA A 232 2.46 -4.18 -35.62
N GLU A 233 1.27 -4.74 -35.47
CA GLU A 233 0.11 -4.38 -36.30
C GLU A 233 -0.37 -2.95 -36.01
N LYS A 234 -0.46 -2.57 -34.74
CA LYS A 234 -0.77 -1.19 -34.32
C LYS A 234 0.26 -0.20 -34.86
N LEU A 235 1.55 -0.50 -34.72
CA LEU A 235 2.62 0.35 -35.24
C LEU A 235 2.49 0.53 -36.75
N TRP A 236 2.22 -0.55 -37.50
CA TRP A 236 1.97 -0.50 -38.92
C TRP A 236 0.81 0.44 -39.29
N GLN A 237 -0.32 0.35 -38.57
CA GLN A 237 -1.48 1.24 -38.78
C GLN A 237 -1.13 2.71 -38.50
N MET A 238 -0.37 3.01 -37.43
CA MET A 238 0.06 4.36 -37.08
C MET A 238 0.96 4.96 -38.16
N ILE A 239 1.94 4.21 -38.62
CA ILE A 239 2.88 4.67 -39.67
C ILE A 239 2.14 4.92 -40.97
N ASN A 240 1.29 4.01 -41.45
CA ASN A 240 0.53 4.17 -42.68
C ASN A 240 -0.50 5.33 -42.62
N SER A 241 -1.12 5.54 -41.43
CA SER A 241 -2.05 6.66 -41.25
C SER A 241 -1.35 7.99 -40.95
N LYS A 242 -0.02 7.99 -40.79
CA LYS A 242 0.81 9.15 -40.41
C LYS A 242 0.32 9.81 -39.12
N LYS A 243 -0.22 9.01 -38.20
CA LYS A 243 -0.72 9.46 -36.92
C LYS A 243 0.24 9.02 -35.81
N GLY A 244 0.46 9.92 -34.87
CA GLY A 244 1.16 9.59 -33.64
C GLY A 244 0.38 8.61 -32.79
N GLY A 245 1.09 7.77 -32.05
CA GLY A 245 0.46 6.81 -31.17
C GLY A 245 1.45 6.03 -30.31
N TYR A 246 0.91 5.30 -29.37
CA TYR A 246 1.63 4.57 -28.33
C TYR A 246 1.44 3.06 -28.49
N ILE A 247 2.53 2.32 -28.29
CA ILE A 247 2.53 0.86 -28.17
C ILE A 247 3.40 0.39 -27.00
N GLU A 248 3.07 -0.78 -26.50
CA GLU A 248 3.91 -1.55 -25.58
C GLU A 248 4.51 -2.73 -26.34
N PHE A 249 5.75 -3.10 -26.09
CA PHE A 249 6.39 -4.24 -26.72
C PHE A 249 7.47 -4.86 -25.83
N TYR A 250 7.92 -6.07 -26.20
CA TYR A 250 8.93 -6.83 -25.48
C TYR A 250 10.20 -6.96 -26.31
N ASN A 251 11.34 -6.59 -25.70
CA ASN A 251 12.68 -6.88 -26.21
C ASN A 251 13.59 -7.15 -25.01
N GLY A 252 13.62 -8.41 -24.55
CA GLY A 252 14.25 -8.82 -23.30
C GLY A 252 13.50 -8.35 -22.03
N SER A 253 12.87 -7.18 -22.09
CA SER A 253 11.99 -6.60 -21.08
C SER A 253 10.86 -5.82 -21.74
N GLN A 254 9.84 -5.47 -20.97
CA GLN A 254 8.75 -4.61 -21.44
C GLN A 254 9.27 -3.20 -21.72
N LYS A 255 8.85 -2.62 -22.84
CA LYS A 255 9.20 -1.29 -23.30
C LYS A 255 7.99 -0.53 -23.81
N TYR A 256 8.07 0.78 -23.70
CA TYR A 256 7.08 1.72 -24.20
C TYR A 256 7.65 2.46 -25.40
N MET A 257 6.86 2.56 -26.46
CA MET A 257 7.23 3.27 -27.69
C MET A 257 6.15 4.28 -28.06
N TYR A 258 6.56 5.49 -28.40
CA TYR A 258 5.68 6.47 -29.03
C TYR A 258 6.18 6.78 -30.45
N CYS A 259 5.24 6.75 -31.39
CA CYS A 259 5.47 7.02 -32.78
C CYS A 259 5.00 8.45 -33.11
N SER A 260 5.87 9.29 -33.69
CA SER A 260 5.54 10.67 -34.07
C SER A 260 5.92 10.94 -35.53
N PRO A 261 5.05 11.59 -36.35
CA PRO A 261 5.39 11.96 -37.73
C PRO A 261 6.39 13.11 -37.74
N ILE A 262 7.45 12.98 -38.52
CA ILE A 262 8.46 14.04 -38.73
C ILE A 262 7.97 15.09 -39.75
N GLY A 263 7.07 14.70 -40.64
CA GLY A 263 6.53 15.60 -41.68
C GLY A 263 7.43 15.79 -42.89
N VAL A 264 8.46 14.94 -43.03
CA VAL A 264 9.34 14.89 -44.21
C VAL A 264 9.43 13.43 -44.67
N ASN A 265 9.35 13.16 -45.97
CA ASN A 265 9.48 11.84 -46.62
C ASN A 265 8.61 10.72 -46.02
N ASN A 266 7.52 11.06 -45.32
CA ASN A 266 6.71 10.13 -44.53
C ASN A 266 7.52 9.41 -43.44
N TRP A 267 8.58 10.04 -42.94
CA TRP A 267 9.38 9.51 -41.88
C TRP A 267 8.66 9.63 -40.55
N MET A 268 8.86 8.62 -39.71
CA MET A 268 8.34 8.60 -38.34
C MET A 268 9.49 8.49 -37.35
N LEU A 269 9.41 9.24 -36.26
CA LEU A 269 10.27 9.08 -35.10
C LEU A 269 9.62 8.09 -34.13
N LEU A 270 10.35 7.05 -33.78
CA LEU A 270 9.97 6.07 -32.77
C LEU A 270 10.82 6.31 -31.52
N THR A 271 10.22 6.85 -30.48
CA THR A 271 10.90 7.10 -29.21
C THR A 271 10.55 5.98 -28.23
N VAL A 272 11.56 5.32 -27.65
CA VAL A 272 11.43 4.15 -26.80
C VAL A 272 11.98 4.44 -25.41
N THR A 273 11.28 3.92 -24.39
CA THR A 273 11.77 3.90 -23.00
C THR A 273 11.52 2.53 -22.38
N PRO A 274 12.46 1.95 -21.61
CA PRO A 274 12.22 0.75 -20.83
C PRO A 274 11.14 0.97 -19.76
N ALA A 275 10.29 -0.03 -19.53
CA ALA A 275 9.26 0.01 -18.49
C ALA A 275 9.87 0.15 -17.10
N SER A 276 11.04 -0.42 -16.86
CA SER A 276 11.75 -0.37 -15.57
C SER A 276 11.99 1.06 -15.05
N VAL A 277 12.25 2.02 -15.97
CA VAL A 277 12.44 3.44 -15.60
C VAL A 277 11.18 4.03 -14.93
N ILE A 278 10.02 3.57 -15.37
CA ILE A 278 8.72 3.98 -14.85
C ILE A 278 8.39 3.19 -13.59
N GLU A 279 8.60 1.88 -13.62
CA GLU A 279 8.35 0.94 -12.53
C GLU A 279 9.16 1.28 -11.28
N ASP A 280 10.43 1.67 -11.42
CA ASP A 280 11.28 2.05 -10.30
C ASP A 280 10.73 3.25 -9.53
N LYS A 281 10.21 4.26 -10.24
CA LYS A 281 9.55 5.42 -9.61
C LYS A 281 8.26 5.02 -8.92
N ILE A 282 7.44 4.21 -9.59
CA ILE A 282 6.18 3.70 -9.04
C ILE A 282 6.47 2.88 -7.78
N ASN A 283 7.40 1.92 -7.84
CA ASN A 283 7.76 1.07 -6.72
C ASN A 283 8.27 1.86 -5.52
N MET A 284 9.05 2.93 -5.75
CA MET A 284 9.49 3.81 -4.68
C MET A 284 8.30 4.47 -3.94
N VAL A 285 7.30 4.95 -4.66
CA VAL A 285 6.11 5.58 -4.08
C VAL A 285 5.22 4.53 -3.42
N LEU A 286 5.00 3.39 -4.06
CA LEU A 286 4.21 2.29 -3.51
C LEU A 286 4.82 1.75 -2.21
N ASN A 287 6.12 1.54 -2.15
CA ASN A 287 6.81 1.08 -0.94
C ASN A 287 6.62 2.05 0.23
N LYS A 288 6.68 3.37 -0.02
CA LYS A 288 6.40 4.39 1.01
C LYS A 288 4.93 4.34 1.47
N THR A 289 4.01 4.14 0.53
CA THR A 289 2.57 4.03 0.81
C THR A 289 2.27 2.79 1.65
N TYR A 290 2.84 1.63 1.30
CA TYR A 290 2.69 0.39 2.08
C TYR A 290 3.31 0.52 3.47
N LEU A 291 4.49 1.13 3.59
CA LEU A 291 5.12 1.39 4.89
C LEU A 291 4.21 2.24 5.78
N LEU A 292 3.63 3.31 5.24
CA LEU A 292 2.67 4.16 5.95
C LEU A 292 1.43 3.36 6.38
N GLY A 293 0.89 2.54 5.48
CA GLY A 293 -0.25 1.67 5.77
C GLY A 293 0.03 0.69 6.91
N ILE A 294 1.19 0.04 6.90
CA ILE A 294 1.63 -0.88 7.97
C ILE A 294 1.77 -0.12 9.30
N LEU A 295 2.36 1.08 9.29
CA LEU A 295 2.50 1.92 10.48
C LEU A 295 1.13 2.28 11.08
N LEU A 296 0.17 2.68 10.25
CA LEU A 296 -1.19 3.01 10.69
C LEU A 296 -1.89 1.79 11.30
N ILE A 297 -1.76 0.61 10.68
CA ILE A 297 -2.31 -0.65 11.22
C ILE A 297 -1.68 -0.96 12.58
N ALA A 298 -0.36 -0.82 12.71
CA ALA A 298 0.35 -1.08 13.96
C ALA A 298 -0.12 -0.15 15.09
N ILE A 299 -0.27 1.15 14.82
CA ILE A 299 -0.79 2.15 15.78
C ILE A 299 -2.23 1.76 16.18
N PHE A 300 -3.06 1.36 15.22
CA PHE A 300 -4.43 0.98 15.49
C PHE A 300 -4.53 -0.29 16.34
N LEU A 301 -3.69 -1.29 16.10
CA LEU A 301 -3.61 -2.50 16.92
C LEU A 301 -3.14 -2.20 18.35
N LEU A 302 -2.15 -1.30 18.52
CA LEU A 302 -1.73 -0.83 19.83
C LEU A 302 -2.86 -0.10 20.58
N PHE A 303 -3.66 0.69 19.88
CA PHE A 303 -4.82 1.37 20.45
C PHE A 303 -5.90 0.37 20.92
N ILE A 304 -6.23 -0.64 20.10
CA ILE A 304 -7.15 -1.72 20.49
C ILE A 304 -6.62 -2.46 21.73
N TRP A 305 -5.33 -2.83 21.73
CA TRP A 305 -4.71 -3.49 22.87
C TRP A 305 -4.80 -2.64 24.14
N HIS A 306 -4.56 -1.33 24.04
CA HIS A 306 -4.66 -0.41 25.17
C HIS A 306 -6.09 -0.33 25.73
N ILE A 307 -7.10 -0.22 24.86
CA ILE A 307 -8.51 -0.25 25.27
C ILE A 307 -8.86 -1.57 25.96
N MET A 308 -8.44 -2.70 25.41
CA MET A 308 -8.67 -4.02 26.01
C MET A 308 -8.03 -4.11 27.41
N ARG A 309 -6.82 -3.60 27.56
CA ARG A 309 -6.11 -3.58 28.85
C ARG A 309 -6.84 -2.73 29.91
N ILE A 310 -7.35 -1.55 29.53
CA ILE A 310 -8.17 -0.73 30.43
C ILE A 310 -9.45 -1.45 30.80
N HIS A 311 -10.13 -2.03 29.82
CA HIS A 311 -11.38 -2.73 30.06
C HIS A 311 -11.22 -3.91 31.04
N THR A 312 -10.17 -4.72 30.88
CA THR A 312 -9.88 -5.84 31.79
C THR A 312 -9.53 -5.38 33.20
N ARG A 313 -8.78 -4.29 33.35
CA ARG A 313 -8.48 -3.69 34.66
C ARG A 313 -9.73 -3.19 35.37
N ASN A 314 -10.56 -2.42 34.69
CA ASN A 314 -11.81 -1.90 35.26
C ASN A 314 -12.77 -3.03 35.64
N GLN A 315 -12.82 -4.12 34.87
CA GLN A 315 -13.62 -5.31 35.21
C GLN A 315 -13.11 -5.98 36.48
N LYS A 316 -11.79 -6.09 36.68
CA LYS A 316 -11.19 -6.68 37.86
C LYS A 316 -11.48 -5.82 39.10
N GLU A 317 -11.29 -4.50 39.00
CA GLU A 317 -11.60 -3.56 40.09
C GLU A 317 -13.07 -3.62 40.53
N LEU A 318 -13.99 -3.64 39.56
CA LEU A 318 -15.42 -3.81 39.82
C LEU A 318 -15.76 -5.14 40.48
N MET A 319 -15.06 -6.21 40.10
CA MET A 319 -15.21 -7.52 40.73
C MET A 319 -14.67 -7.52 42.17
N ASP A 320 -13.51 -6.93 42.40
CA ASP A 320 -12.89 -6.85 43.73
C ASP A 320 -13.79 -6.04 44.69
N ILE A 321 -14.32 -4.91 44.23
CA ILE A 321 -15.29 -4.12 45.01
C ILE A 321 -16.59 -4.90 45.33
N ALA A 322 -17.09 -5.69 44.37
CA ALA A 322 -18.33 -6.43 44.53
C ALA A 322 -18.17 -7.69 45.39
N TYR A 323 -16.99 -8.31 45.39
CA TYR A 323 -16.77 -9.65 45.92
C TYR A 323 -15.99 -9.72 47.23
N VAL A 324 -15.32 -8.64 47.59
CA VAL A 324 -14.54 -8.53 48.82
C VAL A 324 -15.27 -7.62 49.80
N ASP A 325 -15.45 -8.07 51.05
CA ASP A 325 -15.95 -7.24 52.12
C ASP A 325 -14.84 -6.36 52.69
N GLU A 326 -15.07 -5.07 52.77
CA GLU A 326 -14.05 -4.08 53.18
C GLU A 326 -13.64 -4.21 54.65
N VAL A 327 -14.51 -4.72 55.52
CA VAL A 327 -14.24 -4.82 56.98
C VAL A 327 -13.41 -6.08 57.27
N THR A 328 -13.83 -7.20 56.79
CA THR A 328 -13.20 -8.50 57.10
C THR A 328 -12.10 -8.88 56.12
N GLY A 329 -12.09 -8.28 54.93
CA GLY A 329 -11.23 -8.69 53.81
C GLY A 329 -11.61 -10.05 53.16
N GLY A 330 -12.73 -10.62 53.63
CA GLY A 330 -13.25 -11.89 53.15
C GLY A 330 -14.25 -11.72 52.01
N TYR A 331 -15.03 -12.78 51.78
CA TYR A 331 -16.07 -12.76 50.76
C TYR A 331 -17.25 -11.89 51.18
N SER A 332 -17.76 -11.10 50.22
CA SER A 332 -19.07 -10.45 50.33
C SER A 332 -20.21 -11.44 50.05
N PHE A 333 -21.45 -11.09 50.38
CA PHE A 333 -22.61 -11.91 50.03
C PHE A 333 -22.74 -12.15 48.54
N ALA A 334 -22.39 -11.18 47.71
CA ALA A 334 -22.41 -11.33 46.25
C ALA A 334 -21.44 -12.43 45.75
N LYS A 335 -20.29 -12.54 46.41
CA LYS A 335 -19.33 -13.64 46.12
C LYS A 335 -19.82 -14.93 46.66
N PHE A 336 -20.42 -14.96 47.89
CA PHE A 336 -20.99 -16.13 48.47
C PHE A 336 -22.03 -16.81 47.56
N PHE A 337 -23.02 -16.05 47.11
CA PHE A 337 -24.08 -16.59 46.25
C PHE A 337 -23.51 -17.18 44.97
N LYS A 338 -22.54 -16.54 44.35
CA LYS A 338 -21.91 -17.07 43.12
C LYS A 338 -21.12 -18.35 43.34
N GLU A 339 -20.37 -18.43 44.43
CA GLU A 339 -19.58 -19.65 44.75
C GLU A 339 -20.46 -20.78 45.26
N ALA A 340 -21.48 -20.48 46.06
CA ALA A 340 -22.41 -21.46 46.57
C ALA A 340 -23.19 -22.20 45.46
N GLU A 341 -23.62 -21.47 44.39
CA GLU A 341 -24.22 -22.06 43.19
C GLU A 341 -23.33 -23.11 42.54
N LEU A 342 -22.01 -22.92 42.58
CA LEU A 342 -21.04 -23.85 42.00
C LEU A 342 -20.76 -25.07 42.93
N LEU A 343 -20.82 -24.82 44.23
CA LEU A 343 -20.48 -25.84 45.25
C LEU A 343 -21.62 -26.82 45.60
N LEU A 344 -22.87 -26.36 45.47
CA LEU A 344 -24.04 -27.18 45.78
C LEU A 344 -24.14 -28.49 44.97
N PRO A 345 -23.90 -28.47 43.63
CA PRO A 345 -24.01 -29.69 42.81
C PRO A 345 -22.85 -30.67 42.95
N GLU A 346 -21.73 -30.29 43.57
CA GLU A 346 -20.46 -31.00 43.53
C GLU A 346 -20.25 -32.01 44.67
N THR A 347 -21.29 -32.35 45.44
CA THR A 347 -21.09 -33.18 46.63
C THR A 347 -22.23 -34.20 46.88
N ASP A 348 -21.86 -35.37 47.34
CA ASP A 348 -22.79 -36.38 47.90
C ASP A 348 -23.16 -36.12 49.36
N LYS A 349 -22.50 -35.14 50.01
CA LYS A 349 -22.77 -34.76 51.41
C LYS A 349 -23.97 -33.83 51.50
N LYS A 350 -24.68 -33.89 52.57
CA LYS A 350 -25.73 -32.94 52.93
C LYS A 350 -25.12 -31.55 53.12
N THR A 351 -25.85 -30.54 52.74
CA THR A 351 -25.40 -29.16 52.82
C THR A 351 -26.38 -28.32 53.65
N ALA A 352 -25.86 -27.41 54.45
CA ALA A 352 -26.65 -26.45 55.21
C ALA A 352 -26.15 -25.01 54.91
N ILE A 353 -27.06 -24.07 54.80
CA ILE A 353 -26.78 -22.65 54.82
C ILE A 353 -27.06 -22.13 56.22
N VAL A 354 -26.09 -21.47 56.78
CA VAL A 354 -26.18 -20.88 58.13
C VAL A 354 -26.11 -19.35 58.01
N SER A 355 -27.11 -18.65 58.54
CA SER A 355 -27.13 -17.21 58.74
C SER A 355 -26.83 -16.92 60.18
N MET A 356 -25.79 -16.16 60.45
CA MET A 356 -25.36 -15.79 61.82
C MET A 356 -25.35 -14.26 61.98
N ASP A 357 -25.64 -13.80 63.20
CA ASP A 357 -25.72 -12.42 63.61
C ASP A 357 -25.20 -12.22 65.04
N ILE A 358 -24.63 -11.11 65.36
CA ILE A 358 -24.11 -10.81 66.70
C ILE A 358 -25.19 -10.04 67.49
N ASP A 359 -25.69 -10.68 68.57
CA ASP A 359 -26.71 -10.06 69.37
C ASP A 359 -26.16 -8.83 70.09
N GLY A 360 -26.83 -7.67 69.88
CA GLY A 360 -26.43 -6.44 70.52
C GLY A 360 -25.17 -5.76 69.97
N PHE A 361 -24.76 -6.09 68.73
CA PHE A 361 -23.58 -5.51 68.09
C PHE A 361 -23.60 -3.98 68.08
N LYS A 362 -24.77 -3.36 67.93
CA LYS A 362 -24.90 -1.91 68.01
C LYS A 362 -24.47 -1.41 69.43
N TYR A 363 -24.89 -2.08 70.50
CA TYR A 363 -24.48 -1.71 71.87
C TYR A 363 -22.97 -1.89 72.10
N PHE A 364 -22.40 -2.92 71.48
CA PHE A 364 -20.95 -3.10 71.46
C PHE A 364 -20.24 -1.92 70.79
N ASN A 365 -20.70 -1.51 69.62
CA ASN A 365 -20.15 -0.35 68.92
C ASN A 365 -20.32 0.96 69.74
N ASP A 366 -21.46 1.17 70.35
CA ASP A 366 -21.71 2.31 71.16
C ASP A 366 -20.80 2.35 72.44
N MET A 367 -20.41 1.19 72.96
CA MET A 367 -19.57 1.04 74.18
C MET A 367 -18.06 1.14 73.86
N PHE A 368 -17.61 0.49 72.73
CA PHE A 368 -16.19 0.34 72.45
C PHE A 368 -15.75 1.04 71.16
N GLY A 369 -16.68 1.62 70.43
CA GLY A 369 -16.43 2.34 69.18
C GLY A 369 -16.39 1.40 67.93
N TYR A 370 -16.64 2.00 66.76
CA TYR A 370 -16.69 1.25 65.45
C TYR A 370 -15.37 0.57 65.12
N GLY A 371 -14.22 1.11 65.57
CA GLY A 371 -12.92 0.46 65.36
C GLY A 371 -12.81 -0.90 65.99
N GLU A 372 -13.24 -1.01 67.27
CA GLU A 372 -13.27 -2.29 67.99
C GLU A 372 -14.34 -3.22 67.42
N GLY A 373 -15.50 -2.68 67.00
CA GLY A 373 -16.51 -3.46 66.28
C GLY A 373 -15.99 -4.09 64.98
N ASN A 374 -15.22 -3.36 64.21
CA ASN A 374 -14.58 -3.90 63.01
C ASN A 374 -13.54 -4.98 63.37
N ASP A 375 -12.82 -4.84 64.45
CA ASP A 375 -11.88 -5.87 64.92
C ASP A 375 -12.62 -7.12 65.43
N LEU A 376 -13.76 -6.95 66.09
CA LEU A 376 -14.65 -8.07 66.44
C LEU A 376 -15.16 -8.85 65.20
N LEU A 377 -15.58 -8.11 64.16
CA LEU A 377 -16.03 -8.74 62.88
C LEU A 377 -14.89 -9.50 62.23
N ARG A 378 -13.65 -8.98 62.24
CA ARG A 378 -12.46 -9.68 61.73
C ARG A 378 -12.12 -10.92 62.56
N TYR A 379 -12.24 -10.81 63.86
CA TYR A 379 -12.04 -11.95 64.76
C TYR A 379 -13.03 -13.07 64.46
N ILE A 380 -14.33 -12.79 64.40
CA ILE A 380 -15.36 -13.74 64.02
C ILE A 380 -15.10 -14.37 62.67
N TRP A 381 -14.75 -13.51 61.68
CA TRP A 381 -14.38 -14.01 60.34
C TRP A 381 -13.26 -15.06 60.41
N GLN A 382 -12.19 -14.79 61.16
CA GLN A 382 -11.03 -15.67 61.30
C GLN A 382 -11.39 -16.98 61.94
N GLU A 383 -12.13 -16.95 63.04
CA GLU A 383 -12.52 -18.13 63.80
C GLU A 383 -13.49 -19.03 62.97
N VAL A 384 -14.51 -18.43 62.37
CA VAL A 384 -15.42 -19.19 61.50
C VAL A 384 -14.66 -19.79 60.33
N LYS A 385 -13.80 -18.99 59.68
CA LYS A 385 -13.00 -19.46 58.56
C LYS A 385 -12.07 -20.61 58.91
N ALA A 386 -11.50 -20.61 60.12
CA ALA A 386 -10.65 -21.70 60.62
C ALA A 386 -11.42 -22.97 60.92
N SER A 387 -12.73 -22.90 61.16
CA SER A 387 -13.61 -24.06 61.41
C SER A 387 -14.18 -24.65 60.14
N LEU A 388 -13.99 -24.06 58.95
CA LEU A 388 -14.51 -24.54 57.67
C LEU A 388 -13.64 -25.62 57.09
N ASN A 389 -14.29 -26.63 56.50
CA ASN A 389 -13.68 -27.68 55.72
C ASN A 389 -13.53 -27.29 54.22
N GLU A 390 -12.85 -28.12 53.47
CA GLU A 390 -12.74 -27.96 52.00
C GLU A 390 -14.13 -28.02 51.34
N GLY A 391 -14.42 -27.06 50.45
CA GLY A 391 -15.71 -26.92 49.77
C GLY A 391 -16.78 -26.24 50.60
N GLU A 392 -16.44 -25.70 51.78
CA GLU A 392 -17.30 -24.79 52.59
C GLU A 392 -16.88 -23.32 52.39
N ILE A 393 -17.81 -22.43 52.47
CA ILE A 393 -17.55 -21.01 52.24
C ILE A 393 -18.21 -20.12 53.27
N LEU A 394 -17.59 -18.95 53.50
CA LEU A 394 -18.06 -17.93 54.44
C LEU A 394 -18.10 -16.59 53.75
N ALA A 395 -19.10 -15.76 54.04
CA ALA A 395 -19.17 -14.37 53.64
C ALA A 395 -19.64 -13.50 54.80
N HIS A 396 -19.16 -12.27 54.82
CA HIS A 396 -19.66 -11.21 55.67
C HIS A 396 -20.56 -10.28 54.87
N GLY A 397 -21.67 -9.86 55.41
CA GLY A 397 -22.64 -9.00 54.74
C GLY A 397 -22.67 -7.59 55.30
N VAL A 398 -23.88 -7.08 55.56
CA VAL A 398 -24.08 -5.77 56.13
C VAL A 398 -24.08 -5.86 57.67
N ALA A 399 -23.38 -4.92 58.29
CA ALA A 399 -23.26 -4.76 59.74
C ALA A 399 -22.60 -5.97 60.44
N ASP A 400 -23.37 -6.82 61.09
CA ASP A 400 -22.93 -7.95 61.90
C ASP A 400 -23.39 -9.31 61.35
N THR A 401 -23.86 -9.33 60.09
CA THR A 401 -24.41 -10.55 59.47
C THR A 401 -23.34 -11.37 58.73
N PHE A 402 -23.24 -12.62 59.06
CA PHE A 402 -22.43 -13.59 58.36
C PHE A 402 -23.33 -14.67 57.73
N ILE A 403 -22.88 -15.19 56.61
CA ILE A 403 -23.50 -16.35 55.96
C ILE A 403 -22.43 -17.38 55.60
N PHE A 404 -22.66 -18.65 55.86
CA PHE A 404 -21.73 -19.68 55.47
C PHE A 404 -22.45 -20.97 55.08
N LEU A 405 -21.80 -21.74 54.24
CA LEU A 405 -22.25 -23.04 53.73
C LEU A 405 -21.41 -24.10 54.38
N LEU A 406 -22.08 -25.06 55.06
CA LEU A 406 -21.45 -26.18 55.70
C LEU A 406 -21.86 -27.48 54.99
N ARG A 407 -20.94 -28.45 54.99
CA ARG A 407 -21.17 -29.84 54.54
C ARG A 407 -21.14 -30.76 55.74
N PHE A 408 -22.08 -31.71 55.81
CA PHE A 408 -22.19 -32.62 56.90
C PHE A 408 -22.74 -33.99 56.47
N ASP A 409 -22.44 -35.01 57.25
CA ASP A 409 -22.95 -36.35 57.00
C ASP A 409 -24.22 -36.64 57.85
N THR A 410 -24.24 -36.19 59.09
CA THR A 410 -25.38 -36.33 60.01
C THR A 410 -25.79 -34.99 60.62
N ARG A 411 -27.06 -34.90 61.01
CA ARG A 411 -27.60 -33.70 61.69
C ARG A 411 -26.93 -33.43 63.05
N GLU A 412 -26.57 -34.51 63.72
CA GLU A 412 -25.85 -34.45 65.02
C GLU A 412 -24.46 -33.82 64.81
N GLU A 413 -23.76 -34.15 63.73
CA GLU A 413 -22.49 -33.52 63.37
C GLU A 413 -22.65 -32.02 63.09
N LEU A 414 -23.64 -31.64 62.30
CA LEU A 414 -23.94 -30.21 62.01
C LEU A 414 -24.19 -29.44 63.30
N LEU A 415 -25.07 -29.92 64.15
CA LEU A 415 -25.40 -29.28 65.43
C LEU A 415 -24.20 -29.21 66.39
N TRP A 416 -23.38 -30.25 66.40
CA TRP A 416 -22.14 -30.28 67.21
C TRP A 416 -21.15 -29.19 66.70
N ARG A 417 -20.92 -29.12 65.42
CA ARG A 417 -20.03 -28.10 64.79
C ARG A 417 -20.50 -26.68 65.09
N ILE A 418 -21.79 -26.43 64.98
CA ILE A 418 -22.36 -25.13 65.27
C ILE A 418 -22.23 -24.77 66.77
N ASN A 419 -22.51 -25.74 67.64
CA ASN A 419 -22.36 -25.51 69.10
C ASN A 419 -20.90 -25.30 69.47
N ASP A 420 -19.97 -26.03 68.91
CA ASP A 420 -18.54 -25.90 69.16
C ASP A 420 -18.06 -24.51 68.67
N LEU A 421 -18.51 -24.04 67.49
CA LEU A 421 -18.23 -22.68 66.98
C LEU A 421 -18.77 -21.61 67.94
N CYS A 422 -20.00 -21.77 68.48
CA CYS A 422 -20.56 -20.85 69.47
C CYS A 422 -19.74 -20.79 70.75
N LEU A 423 -19.25 -21.96 71.24
CA LEU A 423 -18.40 -21.99 72.41
C LEU A 423 -17.06 -21.31 72.21
N HIS A 424 -16.44 -21.48 71.04
CA HIS A 424 -15.19 -20.82 70.67
C HIS A 424 -15.36 -19.28 70.55
N LEU A 425 -16.48 -18.82 70.00
CA LEU A 425 -16.78 -17.42 69.82
C LEU A 425 -17.37 -16.72 71.06
N ASN A 426 -17.65 -17.46 72.13
CA ASN A 426 -18.37 -16.95 73.31
C ASN A 426 -17.65 -15.80 74.00
N ASN A 427 -16.32 -15.69 73.94
CA ASN A 427 -15.54 -14.63 74.61
C ASN A 427 -14.64 -13.89 73.64
N TYR A 428 -14.84 -12.60 73.53
CA TYR A 428 -13.96 -11.71 72.79
C TYR A 428 -13.13 -10.89 73.75
N ILE A 429 -11.84 -10.77 73.51
CA ILE A 429 -10.95 -9.93 74.30
C ILE A 429 -10.70 -8.62 73.54
N THR A 430 -11.20 -7.51 74.05
CA THR A 430 -11.00 -6.19 73.46
C THR A 430 -9.53 -5.77 73.50
N LYS A 431 -9.13 -4.80 72.71
CA LYS A 431 -7.77 -4.23 72.73
C LYS A 431 -7.39 -3.67 74.11
N SER A 432 -8.38 -3.26 74.91
CA SER A 432 -8.18 -2.80 76.30
C SER A 432 -7.99 -3.97 77.28
N GLY A 433 -8.07 -5.21 76.85
CA GLY A 433 -7.94 -6.40 77.70
C GLY A 433 -9.24 -6.80 78.46
N GLN A 434 -10.37 -6.19 78.11
CA GLN A 434 -11.66 -6.55 78.70
C GLN A 434 -12.24 -7.77 77.95
N VAL A 435 -12.79 -8.72 78.73
CA VAL A 435 -13.48 -9.89 78.15
C VAL A 435 -14.94 -9.49 77.96
N TYR A 436 -15.38 -9.55 76.72
CA TYR A 436 -16.78 -9.38 76.29
C TYR A 436 -17.41 -10.70 75.92
N LYS A 437 -18.55 -11.01 76.57
CA LYS A 437 -19.28 -12.27 76.32
C LYS A 437 -20.18 -12.06 75.09
N LEU A 438 -19.89 -12.74 74.01
CA LEU A 438 -20.69 -12.70 72.81
C LEU A 438 -21.94 -13.59 72.91
N SER A 439 -23.04 -13.07 72.42
CA SER A 439 -24.24 -13.81 72.10
C SER A 439 -24.43 -13.81 70.60
N LEU A 440 -24.65 -14.99 70.02
CA LEU A 440 -24.81 -15.20 68.58
C LEU A 440 -26.16 -15.80 68.28
N SER A 441 -26.89 -15.22 67.34
CA SER A 441 -28.12 -15.82 66.81
C SER A 441 -27.81 -16.49 65.48
N MET A 442 -28.16 -17.77 65.33
CA MET A 442 -27.95 -18.55 64.11
C MET A 442 -29.23 -19.14 63.60
N GLY A 443 -29.49 -19.06 62.31
CA GLY A 443 -30.54 -19.76 61.58
C GLY A 443 -29.94 -20.72 60.58
N ILE A 444 -30.44 -21.93 60.56
CA ILE A 444 -29.91 -23.03 59.76
C ILE A 444 -31.01 -23.44 58.79
N TYR A 445 -30.64 -23.55 57.54
CA TYR A 445 -31.44 -24.18 56.48
C TYR A 445 -30.68 -25.37 55.92
N GLU A 446 -31.21 -26.59 56.14
CA GLU A 446 -30.69 -27.81 55.53
C GLU A 446 -31.23 -27.90 54.09
N VAL A 447 -30.31 -28.02 53.11
CA VAL A 447 -30.66 -28.07 51.70
C VAL A 447 -31.23 -29.45 51.40
N ASP A 448 -32.49 -29.51 51.02
CA ASP A 448 -33.27 -30.73 50.88
C ASP A 448 -33.39 -31.25 49.43
N GLY A 449 -32.61 -30.74 48.51
CA GLY A 449 -32.58 -31.16 47.11
C GLY A 449 -33.74 -30.65 46.25
N GLU A 450 -34.61 -29.81 46.79
CA GLU A 450 -35.56 -29.04 45.97
C GLU A 450 -34.85 -27.97 45.16
N THR A 451 -35.42 -27.60 44.01
CA THR A 451 -34.82 -26.69 43.02
C THR A 451 -34.92 -25.21 43.41
N ASP A 452 -34.71 -24.89 44.65
CA ASP A 452 -34.64 -23.48 45.11
C ASP A 452 -33.33 -22.85 44.71
N ASP A 453 -33.36 -21.55 44.37
CA ASP A 453 -32.14 -20.79 44.13
C ASP A 453 -31.42 -20.51 45.47
N ILE A 454 -30.13 -20.28 45.42
CA ILE A 454 -29.26 -20.06 46.60
C ILE A 454 -29.72 -18.83 47.42
N VAL A 455 -30.32 -17.85 46.80
CA VAL A 455 -30.82 -16.63 47.48
C VAL A 455 -32.05 -17.00 48.32
N SER A 456 -32.99 -17.77 47.78
CA SER A 456 -34.13 -18.29 48.50
C SER A 456 -33.74 -19.17 49.68
N MET A 457 -32.72 -20.02 49.52
CA MET A 457 -32.15 -20.84 50.60
C MET A 457 -31.55 -19.98 51.75
N ALA A 458 -30.79 -18.95 51.35
CA ALA A 458 -30.20 -17.99 52.31
C ALA A 458 -31.29 -17.21 53.05
N ASP A 459 -32.37 -16.82 52.36
CA ASP A 459 -33.51 -16.13 53.02
C ASP A 459 -34.20 -17.05 54.02
N ARG A 460 -34.34 -18.33 53.76
CA ARG A 460 -34.90 -19.30 54.73
C ARG A 460 -34.00 -19.40 55.96
N ALA A 461 -32.68 -19.49 55.82
CA ALA A 461 -31.74 -19.43 56.95
C ALA A 461 -31.84 -18.12 57.73
N TYR A 462 -32.01 -17.00 57.02
CA TYR A 462 -32.23 -15.69 57.66
C TYR A 462 -33.53 -15.64 58.45
N ILE A 463 -34.67 -16.13 57.90
CA ILE A 463 -35.96 -16.18 58.55
C ILE A 463 -35.89 -17.08 59.82
N ALA A 464 -35.25 -18.27 59.74
CA ALA A 464 -35.03 -19.13 60.89
C ALA A 464 -34.28 -18.40 62.04
N ARG A 465 -33.25 -17.60 61.70
CA ARG A 465 -32.52 -16.77 62.64
C ARG A 465 -33.41 -15.71 63.31
N GLN A 466 -34.26 -15.00 62.51
CA GLN A 466 -35.15 -13.94 63.03
C GLN A 466 -36.22 -14.51 63.99
N THR A 467 -36.69 -15.74 63.76
CA THR A 467 -37.66 -16.39 64.65
C THR A 467 -37.11 -16.60 66.07
N ILE A 468 -35.84 -16.95 66.20
CA ILE A 468 -35.16 -17.07 67.50
C ILE A 468 -35.05 -15.73 68.21
N LYS A 469 -34.64 -14.67 67.51
CA LYS A 469 -34.52 -13.31 68.07
C LYS A 469 -35.84 -12.75 68.65
N ASN A 470 -36.98 -13.16 68.09
CA ASN A 470 -38.29 -12.69 68.50
C ASN A 470 -38.95 -13.57 69.62
N GLY A 471 -38.24 -14.54 70.23
CA GLY A 471 -38.65 -15.27 71.40
C GLY A 471 -39.64 -16.40 71.20
N SER A 472 -39.80 -16.93 69.99
CA SER A 472 -40.57 -18.16 69.72
C SER A 472 -39.65 -19.27 69.25
N VAL A 473 -39.39 -20.25 70.16
CA VAL A 473 -38.73 -21.50 69.78
C VAL A 473 -39.73 -22.32 68.95
N THR A 474 -39.57 -22.31 67.63
CA THR A 474 -40.22 -23.31 66.77
C THR A 474 -39.14 -24.01 65.98
N THR A 475 -38.81 -25.21 66.39
CA THR A 475 -38.20 -26.23 65.57
C THR A 475 -39.24 -26.73 64.57
N ASN A 476 -39.28 -26.13 63.35
CA ASN A 476 -39.94 -26.81 62.26
C ASN A 476 -38.87 -27.59 61.46
N GLY A 477 -39.12 -28.85 61.27
CA GLY A 477 -38.34 -29.86 60.65
C GLY A 477 -38.05 -29.64 59.16
#